data_2b13fceea2b52435b6c750043f6fe696
#
_entry.id   2b13fceea2b52435b6c750043f6fe696
#
_cell.length_a   1.000
_cell.length_b   1.000
_cell.length_c   1.000
_cell.angle_alpha   90.00
_cell.angle_beta   90.00
_cell.angle_gamma   90.00
#
_symmetry.space_group_name_H-M   'P 1'
#
loop_
_entity.id
_entity.type
_entity.pdbx_description
1 polymer ?
#
loop_
_entity_poly.entity_id
_entity_poly.type
_entity_poly.pdbx_seq_one_letter_code
_entity_poly.pdbx_strand_id
1 'polypeptide(L)'
;MGFKMRYLELKRKVRDVRMLAIQGIAEAGSGHPGASFSSAEIMGALYFHKMKHDPLHPDWEDRDYFINSKAHSAPGFYAILAIAGYIDSDEVKTLRKMGSRLQGHPVKFSKYQQNHSFPGIEYSGGSEGIGLSVSIGIALAKKYDGKGNRIFTLIGDGESNEGQVWEAAMSAPKFRLDNLVAILDRNKIQQDGFTEEIMPLDPVRDKWMAFNWNVMEVDGHKIEQLIDALNRVERVEDKPSIIIANTIKGNGIKHMANNPQWHGKAPPRKHTPILLEELQSEVMIAPSIIAGERENYEEKVRKAERGGADLIHLDVMDGHFVPNTTFFSDTIKNLRRNTSLPFDAHLMIEEPLSHVQDYIDARCDIITVHAEVCKENEFLKINEKLLKAGISPGIAINPETPIPSWIYDHLDTIDVIIIMSVNPGFAGQKFIPDTLNKMIDTSRALRQHNYRGYIEADGGIDAINLQQVFDAGARIIVAGNAVYGSADINLNMIQLRHKANVSLERKLLELATVKGIRNDWMKTRKHILIPVANELRIEDELHAIK
;
A
#
# COMPACT_ATOMS: atom_id res chain seq x y z
N MET A 1 -15.26 18.69 7.38
CA MET A 1 -14.24 18.41 6.33
C MET A 1 -13.32 17.36 6.92
N GLY A 2 -13.36 16.10 6.42
CA GLY A 2 -12.44 15.05 6.87
C GLY A 2 -11.03 15.40 6.40
N PHE A 3 -10.04 15.23 7.29
CA PHE A 3 -8.63 15.38 6.91
C PHE A 3 -8.32 14.35 5.82
N LYS A 4 -7.70 14.81 4.72
CA LYS A 4 -7.19 13.92 3.68
C LYS A 4 -6.08 13.07 4.31
N MET A 5 -6.21 11.74 4.24
CA MET A 5 -5.20 10.84 4.82
C MET A 5 -3.90 10.93 4.04
N ARG A 6 -2.78 10.95 4.75
CA ARG A 6 -1.44 11.01 4.16
C ARG A 6 -1.08 9.70 3.46
N TYR A 7 -0.29 9.79 2.39
CA TYR A 7 0.09 8.63 1.59
C TYR A 7 0.77 7.51 2.42
N LEU A 8 1.81 7.86 3.20
CA LEU A 8 2.53 6.87 4.00
C LEU A 8 1.67 6.31 5.15
N GLU A 9 0.77 7.11 5.72
CA GLU A 9 -0.20 6.62 6.70
C GLU A 9 -1.16 5.60 6.09
N LEU A 10 -1.65 5.86 4.88
CA LEU A 10 -2.54 4.95 4.16
C LEU A 10 -1.82 3.62 3.83
N LYS A 11 -0.57 3.68 3.36
CA LYS A 11 0.27 2.49 3.15
C LYS A 11 0.43 1.68 4.44
N ARG A 12 0.69 2.34 5.57
CA ARG A 12 0.78 1.67 6.88
C ARG A 12 -0.53 0.99 7.27
N LYS A 13 -1.66 1.67 7.15
CA LYS A 13 -2.98 1.09 7.47
C LYS A 13 -3.28 -0.15 6.64
N VAL A 14 -2.97 -0.13 5.34
CA VAL A 14 -3.14 -1.28 4.45
C VAL A 14 -2.24 -2.45 4.88
N ARG A 15 -0.98 -2.18 5.25
CA ARG A 15 -0.09 -3.18 5.84
C ARG A 15 -0.66 -3.77 7.12
N ASP A 16 -1.17 -2.92 8.01
CA ASP A 16 -1.78 -3.35 9.28
C ASP A 16 -3.04 -4.21 9.05
N VAL A 17 -3.82 -3.92 8.02
CA VAL A 17 -4.95 -4.77 7.59
C VAL A 17 -4.47 -6.18 7.27
N ARG A 18 -3.41 -6.33 6.48
CA ARG A 18 -2.83 -7.65 6.18
C ARG A 18 -2.30 -8.35 7.43
N MET A 19 -1.62 -7.60 8.30
CA MET A 19 -1.07 -8.14 9.54
C MET A 19 -2.17 -8.63 10.48
N LEU A 20 -3.24 -7.88 10.64
CA LEU A 20 -4.36 -8.24 11.49
C LEU A 20 -5.17 -9.41 10.89
N ALA A 21 -5.40 -9.38 9.58
CA ALA A 21 -6.09 -10.46 8.87
C ALA A 21 -5.33 -11.81 9.00
N ILE A 22 -4.00 -11.83 8.80
CA ILE A 22 -3.22 -13.06 8.91
C ILE A 22 -3.16 -13.59 10.34
N GLN A 23 -3.15 -12.71 11.36
CA GLN A 23 -3.26 -13.11 12.76
C GLN A 23 -4.60 -13.80 13.01
N GLY A 24 -5.72 -13.22 12.59
CA GLY A 24 -7.03 -13.82 12.74
C GLY A 24 -7.16 -15.17 12.03
N ILE A 25 -6.66 -15.28 10.80
CA ILE A 25 -6.67 -16.51 10.00
C ILE A 25 -5.81 -17.61 10.68
N ALA A 26 -4.61 -17.27 11.16
CA ALA A 26 -3.72 -18.22 11.82
C ALA A 26 -4.29 -18.70 13.16
N GLU A 27 -4.92 -17.81 13.94
CA GLU A 27 -5.61 -18.15 15.20
C GLU A 27 -6.84 -19.04 14.97
N ALA A 28 -7.57 -18.82 13.88
CA ALA A 28 -8.72 -19.63 13.50
C ALA A 28 -8.33 -21.01 12.92
N GLY A 29 -7.09 -21.16 12.42
CA GLY A 29 -6.65 -22.33 11.65
C GLY A 29 -7.41 -22.52 10.33
N SER A 30 -8.17 -21.53 9.90
CA SER A 30 -8.94 -21.52 8.64
C SER A 30 -9.25 -20.10 8.18
N GLY A 31 -9.38 -19.90 6.88
CA GLY A 31 -9.69 -18.59 6.27
C GLY A 31 -9.01 -18.41 4.92
N HIS A 32 -9.21 -17.26 4.30
CA HIS A 32 -8.80 -16.97 2.93
C HIS A 32 -7.77 -15.82 2.89
N PRO A 33 -6.47 -16.10 3.17
CA PRO A 33 -5.45 -15.05 3.15
C PRO A 33 -5.30 -14.44 1.75
N GLY A 34 -5.34 -15.25 0.70
CA GLY A 34 -5.19 -14.79 -0.68
C GLY A 34 -6.17 -13.68 -1.05
N ALA A 35 -7.46 -13.90 -0.77
CA ALA A 35 -8.53 -12.95 -1.06
C ALA A 35 -8.46 -11.69 -0.18
N SER A 36 -8.12 -11.86 1.09
CA SER A 36 -7.98 -10.74 2.04
C SER A 36 -6.83 -9.81 1.65
N PHE A 37 -5.77 -10.35 1.08
CA PHE A 37 -4.55 -9.62 0.75
C PHE A 37 -4.62 -8.92 -0.61
N SER A 38 -5.25 -9.56 -1.63
CA SER A 38 -5.42 -8.93 -2.94
C SER A 38 -6.31 -7.69 -2.86
N SER A 39 -7.31 -7.68 -1.98
CA SER A 39 -8.26 -6.56 -1.84
C SER A 39 -7.90 -5.54 -0.75
N ALA A 40 -6.74 -5.66 -0.11
CA ALA A 40 -6.38 -4.80 1.02
C ALA A 40 -6.23 -3.32 0.62
N GLU A 41 -5.57 -3.00 -0.50
CA GLU A 41 -5.46 -1.63 -1.03
C GLU A 41 -6.82 -1.10 -1.49
N ILE A 42 -7.64 -1.94 -2.12
CA ILE A 42 -8.98 -1.57 -2.60
C ILE A 42 -9.84 -1.12 -1.41
N MET A 43 -9.96 -1.97 -0.39
CA MET A 43 -10.73 -1.65 0.80
C MET A 43 -10.10 -0.50 1.60
N GLY A 44 -8.76 -0.44 1.65
CA GLY A 44 -8.03 0.64 2.30
C GLY A 44 -8.29 2.01 1.64
N ALA A 45 -8.24 2.08 0.31
CA ALA A 45 -8.56 3.30 -0.44
C ALA A 45 -10.02 3.74 -0.20
N LEU A 46 -10.95 2.80 -0.08
CA LEU A 46 -12.34 3.11 0.22
C LEU A 46 -12.52 3.63 1.65
N TYR A 47 -12.16 2.85 2.66
CA TYR A 47 -12.46 3.16 4.07
C TYR A 47 -11.60 4.28 4.63
N PHE A 48 -10.34 4.39 4.21
CA PHE A 48 -9.43 5.38 4.80
C PHE A 48 -9.28 6.65 3.97
N HIS A 49 -9.84 6.68 2.74
CA HIS A 49 -9.69 7.87 1.91
C HIS A 49 -10.99 8.33 1.23
N LYS A 50 -11.84 7.41 0.71
CA LYS A 50 -12.93 7.79 -0.21
C LYS A 50 -14.30 7.87 0.43
N MET A 51 -14.70 6.85 1.16
CA MET A 51 -16.06 6.71 1.67
C MET A 51 -16.38 7.71 2.77
N LYS A 52 -17.58 8.22 2.73
CA LYS A 52 -18.20 8.94 3.86
C LYS A 52 -18.75 7.90 4.84
N HIS A 53 -18.09 7.74 5.96
CA HIS A 53 -18.52 6.84 7.04
C HIS A 53 -18.09 7.37 8.40
N ASP A 54 -18.77 6.94 9.44
CA ASP A 54 -18.44 7.25 10.83
C ASP A 54 -18.58 5.97 11.68
N PRO A 55 -17.51 5.40 12.21
CA PRO A 55 -17.57 4.20 13.02
C PRO A 55 -18.30 4.41 14.35
N LEU A 56 -18.39 5.65 14.86
CA LEU A 56 -19.16 5.99 16.07
C LEU A 56 -20.66 6.09 15.80
N HIS A 57 -21.04 6.34 14.55
CA HIS A 57 -22.43 6.41 14.08
C HIS A 57 -22.63 5.51 12.87
N PRO A 58 -22.52 4.16 13.02
CA PRO A 58 -22.52 3.22 11.90
C PRO A 58 -23.81 3.21 11.10
N ASP A 59 -24.91 3.69 11.68
CA ASP A 59 -26.23 3.78 11.03
C ASP A 59 -26.54 5.18 10.46
N TRP A 60 -25.53 6.06 10.36
CA TRP A 60 -25.71 7.39 9.77
C TRP A 60 -26.30 7.30 8.36
N GLU A 61 -27.42 7.94 8.10
CA GLU A 61 -28.20 7.78 6.86
C GLU A 61 -27.47 8.30 5.61
N ASP A 62 -26.68 9.37 5.74
CA ASP A 62 -26.00 9.99 4.61
C ASP A 62 -24.58 9.41 4.37
N ARG A 63 -24.22 8.32 5.06
CA ARG A 63 -22.98 7.59 4.81
C ARG A 63 -23.01 6.86 3.48
N ASP A 64 -21.84 6.56 2.95
CA ASP A 64 -21.69 5.64 1.82
C ASP A 64 -21.85 4.18 2.28
N TYR A 65 -22.12 3.29 1.33
CA TYR A 65 -22.35 1.86 1.58
C TYR A 65 -21.27 1.02 0.91
N PHE A 66 -20.76 0.03 1.62
CA PHE A 66 -19.83 -0.94 1.09
C PHE A 66 -20.42 -2.35 1.14
N ILE A 67 -20.46 -3.03 0.00
CA ILE A 67 -20.91 -4.41 -0.15
C ILE A 67 -19.72 -5.29 -0.52
N ASN A 68 -19.31 -6.13 0.41
CA ASN A 68 -18.31 -7.15 0.15
C ASN A 68 -18.95 -8.38 -0.51
N SER A 69 -19.18 -8.32 -1.83
CA SER A 69 -19.76 -9.43 -2.60
C SER A 69 -18.81 -10.63 -2.63
N LYS A 70 -17.50 -10.37 -2.75
CA LYS A 70 -16.41 -11.33 -2.57
C LYS A 70 -16.30 -11.76 -1.11
N ALA A 71 -17.33 -12.39 -0.58
CA ALA A 71 -17.56 -12.60 0.84
C ALA A 71 -16.44 -13.39 1.57
N HIS A 72 -15.71 -14.25 0.87
CA HIS A 72 -14.57 -15.00 1.42
C HIS A 72 -13.35 -14.12 1.77
N SER A 73 -13.30 -12.85 1.34
CA SER A 73 -12.32 -11.87 1.82
C SER A 73 -12.65 -11.33 3.22
N ALA A 74 -13.63 -11.91 3.92
CA ALA A 74 -14.08 -11.51 5.26
C ALA A 74 -12.95 -11.22 6.26
N PRO A 75 -11.86 -12.02 6.38
CA PRO A 75 -10.79 -11.70 7.32
C PRO A 75 -10.13 -10.34 7.06
N GLY A 76 -9.90 -9.99 5.79
CA GLY A 76 -9.41 -8.66 5.39
C GLY A 76 -10.43 -7.57 5.68
N PHE A 77 -11.71 -7.84 5.42
CA PHE A 77 -12.78 -6.89 5.70
C PHE A 77 -12.95 -6.63 7.19
N TYR A 78 -12.91 -7.64 8.04
CA TYR A 78 -12.92 -7.44 9.51
C TYR A 78 -11.71 -6.66 10.00
N ALA A 79 -10.53 -6.89 9.41
CA ALA A 79 -9.35 -6.10 9.73
C ALA A 79 -9.52 -4.62 9.32
N ILE A 80 -10.13 -4.33 8.16
CA ILE A 80 -10.52 -2.97 7.76
C ILE A 80 -11.44 -2.34 8.80
N LEU A 81 -12.52 -3.04 9.18
CA LEU A 81 -13.50 -2.53 10.16
C LEU A 81 -12.84 -2.27 11.51
N ALA A 82 -11.91 -3.12 11.94
CA ALA A 82 -11.16 -2.92 13.17
C ALA A 82 -10.26 -1.67 13.12
N ILE A 83 -9.48 -1.51 12.05
CA ILE A 83 -8.58 -0.35 11.89
C ILE A 83 -9.36 0.94 11.64
N ALA A 84 -10.54 0.85 11.05
CA ALA A 84 -11.47 1.98 10.90
C ALA A 84 -12.21 2.35 12.19
N GLY A 85 -12.17 1.51 13.24
CA GLY A 85 -12.76 1.79 14.54
C GLY A 85 -14.18 1.27 14.76
N TYR A 86 -14.71 0.40 13.87
CA TYR A 86 -16.04 -0.22 14.04
C TYR A 86 -16.05 -1.36 15.06
N ILE A 87 -14.93 -2.04 15.23
CA ILE A 87 -14.76 -3.16 16.18
C ILE A 87 -13.37 -3.09 16.80
N ASP A 88 -13.18 -3.76 17.94
CA ASP A 88 -11.86 -3.89 18.56
C ASP A 88 -10.93 -4.76 17.71
N SER A 89 -9.66 -4.37 17.61
CA SER A 89 -8.65 -5.12 16.85
C SER A 89 -8.39 -6.52 17.42
N ASP A 90 -8.51 -6.69 18.74
CA ASP A 90 -8.35 -8.01 19.37
C ASP A 90 -9.51 -8.96 19.03
N GLU A 91 -10.67 -8.43 18.68
CA GLU A 91 -11.80 -9.25 18.25
C GLU A 91 -11.48 -10.03 16.96
N VAL A 92 -10.62 -9.52 16.07
CA VAL A 92 -10.25 -10.23 14.84
C VAL A 92 -9.60 -11.59 15.12
N LYS A 93 -8.97 -11.78 16.28
CA LYS A 93 -8.42 -13.07 16.74
C LYS A 93 -9.49 -14.09 17.12
N THR A 94 -10.77 -13.67 17.18
CA THR A 94 -11.91 -14.59 17.42
C THR A 94 -12.54 -15.12 16.13
N LEU A 95 -11.98 -14.80 14.96
CA LEU A 95 -12.45 -15.23 13.65
C LEU A 95 -12.82 -16.72 13.64
N ARG A 96 -14.03 -17.04 13.16
CA ARG A 96 -14.57 -18.41 13.02
C ARG A 96 -14.60 -19.25 14.31
N LYS A 97 -14.35 -18.66 15.49
CA LYS A 97 -14.50 -19.37 16.76
C LYS A 97 -15.98 -19.47 17.13
N MET A 98 -16.33 -20.54 17.83
CA MET A 98 -17.71 -20.70 18.32
C MET A 98 -18.06 -19.54 19.26
N GLY A 99 -19.23 -18.95 19.05
CA GLY A 99 -19.69 -17.78 19.81
C GLY A 99 -19.20 -16.43 19.28
N SER A 100 -18.22 -16.40 18.40
CA SER A 100 -17.79 -15.15 17.75
C SER A 100 -18.80 -14.67 16.73
N ARG A 101 -18.98 -13.35 16.63
CA ARG A 101 -19.73 -12.73 15.55
C ARG A 101 -18.95 -12.61 14.26
N LEU A 102 -17.61 -12.83 14.27
CA LEU A 102 -16.75 -12.83 13.10
C LEU A 102 -16.79 -14.19 12.40
N GLN A 103 -17.80 -14.35 11.55
CA GLN A 103 -18.02 -15.59 10.80
C GLN A 103 -17.06 -15.70 9.60
N GLY A 104 -17.06 -16.84 8.90
CA GLY A 104 -16.25 -17.08 7.70
C GLY A 104 -16.60 -16.17 6.52
N HIS A 105 -17.81 -15.63 6.50
CA HIS A 105 -18.32 -14.62 5.57
C HIS A 105 -18.99 -13.50 6.38
N PRO A 106 -19.09 -12.27 5.87
CA PRO A 106 -19.72 -11.17 6.59
C PRO A 106 -21.19 -11.46 6.87
N VAL A 107 -21.63 -11.27 8.11
CA VAL A 107 -23.03 -11.49 8.51
C VAL A 107 -23.54 -10.24 9.23
N LYS A 108 -24.57 -9.59 8.67
CA LYS A 108 -25.17 -8.39 9.24
C LYS A 108 -25.93 -8.68 10.53
N PHE A 109 -26.67 -9.78 10.58
CA PHE A 109 -27.44 -10.21 11.75
C PHE A 109 -27.12 -11.67 12.09
N SER A 110 -26.79 -11.94 13.34
CA SER A 110 -26.60 -13.29 13.85
C SER A 110 -27.02 -13.39 15.32
N LYS A 111 -27.30 -14.61 15.78
CA LYS A 111 -27.60 -14.87 17.20
C LYS A 111 -26.49 -14.44 18.16
N TYR A 112 -25.27 -14.29 17.68
CA TYR A 112 -24.11 -13.86 18.48
C TYR A 112 -24.01 -12.33 18.62
N GLN A 113 -24.90 -11.58 17.97
CA GLN A 113 -24.97 -10.12 18.00
C GLN A 113 -26.14 -9.59 18.84
N GLN A 114 -26.78 -10.46 19.63
CA GLN A 114 -27.91 -10.11 20.50
C GLN A 114 -29.01 -9.31 19.77
N ASN A 115 -29.31 -9.71 18.52
CA ASN A 115 -30.29 -9.06 17.61
C ASN A 115 -29.92 -7.65 17.13
N HIS A 116 -28.69 -7.16 17.37
CA HIS A 116 -28.20 -5.93 16.78
C HIS A 116 -27.51 -6.19 15.43
N SER A 117 -27.54 -5.19 14.53
CA SER A 117 -26.77 -5.27 13.28
C SER A 117 -25.28 -5.20 13.56
N PHE A 118 -24.46 -5.88 12.74
CA PHE A 118 -23.01 -5.74 12.81
C PHE A 118 -22.61 -4.36 12.27
N PRO A 119 -21.91 -3.52 13.05
CA PRO A 119 -21.54 -2.19 12.60
C PRO A 119 -20.62 -2.25 11.36
N GLY A 120 -20.95 -1.50 10.31
CA GLY A 120 -20.20 -1.45 9.06
C GLY A 120 -20.40 -2.64 8.12
N ILE A 121 -21.29 -3.60 8.43
CA ILE A 121 -21.70 -4.67 7.51
C ILE A 121 -23.13 -4.40 7.02
N GLU A 122 -23.27 -4.16 5.72
CA GLU A 122 -24.54 -3.81 5.12
C GLU A 122 -25.34 -5.02 4.60
N TYR A 123 -24.63 -6.12 4.34
CA TYR A 123 -25.18 -7.30 3.68
C TYR A 123 -24.55 -8.58 4.25
N SER A 124 -25.40 -9.60 4.50
CA SER A 124 -24.91 -10.94 4.84
C SER A 124 -24.50 -11.67 3.58
N GLY A 125 -23.18 -11.69 3.32
CA GLY A 125 -22.58 -12.33 2.16
C GLY A 125 -22.35 -13.83 2.34
N GLY A 126 -21.93 -14.51 1.26
CA GLY A 126 -21.57 -15.94 1.28
C GLY A 126 -21.82 -16.62 -0.07
N SER A 127 -23.00 -16.44 -0.64
CA SER A 127 -23.28 -16.83 -2.02
C SER A 127 -22.68 -15.80 -2.96
N GLU A 128 -21.71 -16.21 -3.77
CA GLU A 128 -21.06 -15.33 -4.75
C GLU A 128 -22.05 -14.92 -5.85
N GLY A 129 -21.83 -13.74 -6.45
CA GLY A 129 -22.65 -13.17 -7.52
C GLY A 129 -23.87 -12.36 -7.06
N ILE A 130 -24.32 -12.48 -5.81
CA ILE A 130 -25.54 -11.81 -5.32
C ILE A 130 -25.28 -10.36 -4.89
N GLY A 131 -24.10 -10.06 -4.38
CA GLY A 131 -23.80 -8.76 -3.77
C GLY A 131 -23.95 -7.58 -4.73
N LEU A 132 -23.66 -7.74 -6.02
CA LEU A 132 -23.86 -6.68 -7.01
C LEU A 132 -25.35 -6.36 -7.19
N SER A 133 -26.22 -7.38 -7.21
CA SER A 133 -27.70 -7.18 -7.28
C SER A 133 -28.23 -6.46 -6.04
N VAL A 134 -27.72 -6.80 -4.85
CA VAL A 134 -28.06 -6.09 -3.59
C VAL A 134 -27.63 -4.63 -3.68
N SER A 135 -26.43 -4.36 -4.19
CA SER A 135 -25.91 -3.01 -4.36
C SER A 135 -26.76 -2.17 -5.32
N ILE A 136 -27.24 -2.77 -6.40
CA ILE A 136 -28.17 -2.13 -7.34
C ILE A 136 -29.48 -1.74 -6.62
N GLY A 137 -30.03 -2.63 -5.81
CA GLY A 137 -31.23 -2.34 -5.02
C GLY A 137 -31.04 -1.17 -4.08
N ILE A 138 -29.90 -1.12 -3.35
CA ILE A 138 -29.58 -0.01 -2.45
C ILE A 138 -29.34 1.29 -3.25
N ALA A 139 -28.58 1.24 -4.35
CA ALA A 139 -28.29 2.40 -5.19
C ALA A 139 -29.56 3.01 -5.78
N LEU A 140 -30.47 2.15 -6.25
CA LEU A 140 -31.77 2.55 -6.78
C LEU A 140 -32.65 3.21 -5.71
N ALA A 141 -32.73 2.62 -4.52
CA ALA A 141 -33.48 3.19 -3.40
C ALA A 141 -32.95 4.56 -3.02
N LYS A 142 -31.62 4.71 -2.85
CA LYS A 142 -31.01 5.99 -2.50
C LYS A 142 -31.19 7.06 -3.58
N LYS A 143 -31.11 6.66 -4.86
CA LYS A 143 -31.37 7.57 -5.99
C LYS A 143 -32.85 8.00 -6.02
N TYR A 144 -33.77 7.07 -5.76
CA TYR A 144 -35.21 7.37 -5.70
C TYR A 144 -35.55 8.33 -4.54
N ASP A 145 -34.89 8.15 -3.40
CA ASP A 145 -35.04 9.00 -2.21
C ASP A 145 -34.33 10.36 -2.36
N GLY A 146 -33.67 10.65 -3.48
CA GLY A 146 -32.91 11.87 -3.71
C GLY A 146 -31.68 12.04 -2.82
N LYS A 147 -31.14 10.93 -2.30
CA LYS A 147 -29.97 10.90 -1.42
C LYS A 147 -28.67 10.85 -2.20
N GLY A 148 -27.63 11.51 -1.69
CA GLY A 148 -26.29 11.57 -2.31
C GLY A 148 -25.34 10.43 -1.95
N ASN A 149 -25.83 9.33 -1.36
CA ASN A 149 -25.01 8.19 -0.96
C ASN A 149 -24.40 7.49 -2.18
N ARG A 150 -23.15 7.09 -2.08
CA ARG A 150 -22.49 6.18 -3.03
C ARG A 150 -22.49 4.76 -2.50
N ILE A 151 -22.61 3.82 -3.41
CA ILE A 151 -22.59 2.39 -3.12
C ILE A 151 -21.39 1.79 -3.81
N PHE A 152 -20.47 1.23 -3.01
CA PHE A 152 -19.26 0.56 -3.46
C PHE A 152 -19.43 -0.95 -3.29
N THR A 153 -19.08 -1.72 -4.33
CA THR A 153 -19.22 -3.18 -4.32
C THR A 153 -17.91 -3.82 -4.73
N LEU A 154 -17.33 -4.63 -3.86
CA LEU A 154 -16.18 -5.45 -4.18
C LEU A 154 -16.64 -6.79 -4.72
N ILE A 155 -16.27 -7.11 -5.97
CA ILE A 155 -16.53 -8.39 -6.63
C ILE A 155 -15.20 -9.10 -6.96
N GLY A 156 -15.24 -10.43 -7.02
CA GLY A 156 -14.11 -11.26 -7.42
C GLY A 156 -14.16 -11.66 -8.89
N ASP A 157 -13.00 -12.04 -9.44
CA ASP A 157 -12.93 -12.53 -10.83
C ASP A 157 -13.58 -13.91 -10.98
N GLY A 158 -13.33 -14.87 -10.09
CA GLY A 158 -14.06 -16.14 -10.07
C GLY A 158 -15.56 -15.96 -9.86
N GLU A 159 -15.96 -15.06 -8.96
CA GLU A 159 -17.33 -14.65 -8.75
C GLU A 159 -17.99 -14.12 -10.04
N SER A 160 -17.22 -13.47 -10.90
CA SER A 160 -17.71 -12.93 -12.17
C SER A 160 -18.10 -14.01 -13.20
N ASN A 161 -17.87 -15.29 -12.92
CA ASN A 161 -18.41 -16.38 -13.71
C ASN A 161 -19.88 -16.70 -13.35
N GLU A 162 -20.40 -16.19 -12.23
CA GLU A 162 -21.81 -16.35 -11.85
C GLU A 162 -22.72 -15.53 -12.79
N GLY A 163 -23.77 -16.18 -13.30
CA GLY A 163 -24.74 -15.53 -14.21
C GLY A 163 -25.38 -14.28 -13.63
N GLN A 164 -25.65 -14.27 -12.31
CA GLN A 164 -26.26 -13.15 -11.60
C GLN A 164 -25.42 -11.85 -11.67
N VAL A 165 -24.11 -11.96 -11.79
CA VAL A 165 -23.24 -10.77 -11.97
C VAL A 165 -23.58 -10.06 -13.28
N TRP A 166 -23.81 -10.83 -14.36
CA TRP A 166 -24.13 -10.28 -15.68
C TRP A 166 -25.57 -9.81 -15.79
N GLU A 167 -26.52 -10.47 -15.12
CA GLU A 167 -27.89 -9.98 -14.98
C GLU A 167 -27.92 -8.63 -14.24
N ALA A 168 -27.15 -8.51 -13.18
CA ALA A 168 -26.97 -7.25 -12.47
C ALA A 168 -26.28 -6.20 -13.36
N ALA A 169 -25.26 -6.60 -14.13
CA ALA A 169 -24.55 -5.71 -15.04
C ALA A 169 -25.47 -5.11 -16.14
N MET A 170 -26.48 -5.86 -16.61
CA MET A 170 -27.50 -5.34 -17.53
C MET A 170 -28.44 -4.35 -16.84
N SER A 171 -28.81 -4.58 -15.59
CA SER A 171 -29.85 -3.80 -14.92
C SER A 171 -29.35 -2.42 -14.44
N ALA A 172 -28.10 -2.30 -13.99
CA ALA A 172 -27.59 -1.06 -13.43
C ALA A 172 -27.62 0.13 -14.42
N PRO A 173 -27.16 0.01 -15.67
CA PRO A 173 -27.26 1.08 -16.68
C PRO A 173 -28.73 1.39 -17.07
N LYS A 174 -29.61 0.40 -17.06
CA LYS A 174 -31.05 0.59 -17.28
C LYS A 174 -31.62 1.65 -16.34
N PHE A 175 -31.17 1.65 -15.08
CA PHE A 175 -31.61 2.59 -14.06
C PHE A 175 -30.66 3.80 -13.92
N ARG A 176 -29.64 3.92 -14.79
CA ARG A 176 -28.66 5.02 -14.79
C ARG A 176 -28.04 5.26 -13.41
N LEU A 177 -27.57 4.18 -12.75
CA LEU A 177 -27.07 4.22 -11.38
C LEU A 177 -25.64 4.80 -11.33
N ASP A 178 -25.49 6.09 -11.49
CA ASP A 178 -24.23 6.83 -11.40
C ASP A 178 -23.69 6.93 -9.96
N ASN A 179 -24.50 6.58 -8.98
CA ASN A 179 -24.13 6.42 -7.58
C ASN A 179 -23.61 5.00 -7.23
N LEU A 180 -23.52 4.07 -8.20
CA LEU A 180 -22.99 2.72 -8.03
C LEU A 180 -21.58 2.60 -8.64
N VAL A 181 -20.64 2.12 -7.83
CA VAL A 181 -19.27 1.82 -8.23
C VAL A 181 -18.94 0.37 -7.86
N ALA A 182 -18.77 -0.49 -8.86
CA ALA A 182 -18.21 -1.82 -8.67
C ALA A 182 -16.67 -1.76 -8.74
N ILE A 183 -15.99 -2.56 -7.94
CA ILE A 183 -14.55 -2.76 -8.03
C ILE A 183 -14.33 -4.27 -8.21
N LEU A 184 -13.74 -4.65 -9.34
CA LEU A 184 -13.37 -6.02 -9.64
C LEU A 184 -11.94 -6.26 -9.15
N ASP A 185 -11.79 -7.11 -8.13
CA ASP A 185 -10.49 -7.64 -7.71
C ASP A 185 -10.03 -8.72 -8.72
N ARG A 186 -9.37 -8.26 -9.80
CA ARG A 186 -8.87 -9.09 -10.90
C ARG A 186 -7.54 -9.71 -10.53
N ASN A 187 -7.57 -10.71 -9.64
CA ASN A 187 -6.37 -11.40 -9.13
C ASN A 187 -5.98 -12.64 -9.94
N LYS A 188 -6.74 -13.00 -10.97
CA LYS A 188 -6.52 -14.09 -11.94
C LYS A 188 -6.50 -15.51 -11.36
N ILE A 189 -6.98 -15.69 -10.11
CA ILE A 189 -7.04 -17.01 -9.46
C ILE A 189 -8.42 -17.22 -8.85
N GLN A 190 -9.07 -18.32 -9.22
CA GLN A 190 -10.31 -18.80 -8.62
C GLN A 190 -10.13 -20.22 -8.09
N GLN A 191 -10.73 -20.53 -6.92
CA GLN A 191 -10.61 -21.85 -6.30
C GLN A 191 -9.16 -22.38 -6.37
N ASP A 192 -8.93 -23.46 -7.08
CA ASP A 192 -7.69 -24.22 -7.12
C ASP A 192 -6.83 -23.95 -8.37
N GLY A 193 -7.17 -22.95 -9.20
CA GLY A 193 -6.45 -22.68 -10.44
C GLY A 193 -6.54 -21.24 -10.93
N PHE A 194 -5.86 -20.98 -12.03
CA PHE A 194 -5.93 -19.67 -12.68
C PHE A 194 -7.28 -19.51 -13.40
N THR A 195 -7.82 -18.30 -13.36
CA THR A 195 -9.15 -17.99 -13.91
C THR A 195 -9.27 -18.40 -15.37
N GLU A 196 -8.25 -18.10 -16.18
CA GLU A 196 -8.27 -18.40 -17.62
C GLU A 196 -8.12 -19.90 -17.95
N GLU A 197 -7.65 -20.71 -16.99
CA GLU A 197 -7.57 -22.17 -17.12
C GLU A 197 -8.86 -22.86 -16.65
N ILE A 198 -9.49 -22.31 -15.59
CA ILE A 198 -10.70 -22.91 -15.00
C ILE A 198 -11.96 -22.50 -15.77
N MET A 199 -12.21 -21.19 -15.89
CA MET A 199 -13.31 -20.62 -16.65
C MET A 199 -12.90 -19.22 -17.12
N PRO A 200 -12.53 -19.03 -18.40
CA PRO A 200 -12.02 -17.78 -18.92
C PRO A 200 -12.97 -16.60 -18.73
N LEU A 201 -12.42 -15.52 -18.19
CA LEU A 201 -13.16 -14.28 -17.97
C LEU A 201 -12.85 -13.20 -19.02
N ASP A 202 -11.65 -13.21 -19.61
CA ASP A 202 -11.29 -12.23 -20.63
C ASP A 202 -12.11 -12.40 -21.93
N PRO A 203 -12.35 -11.33 -22.70
CA PRO A 203 -11.94 -9.94 -22.41
C PRO A 203 -12.90 -9.25 -21.44
N VAL A 204 -12.55 -9.21 -20.16
CA VAL A 204 -13.44 -8.72 -19.08
C VAL A 204 -13.83 -7.25 -19.25
N ARG A 205 -12.86 -6.41 -19.68
CA ARG A 205 -13.08 -4.99 -19.93
C ARG A 205 -14.18 -4.75 -20.98
N ASP A 206 -14.08 -5.44 -22.10
CA ASP A 206 -15.01 -5.27 -23.23
C ASP A 206 -16.40 -5.77 -22.88
N LYS A 207 -16.51 -6.82 -22.07
CA LYS A 207 -17.80 -7.32 -21.54
C LYS A 207 -18.52 -6.22 -20.74
N TRP A 208 -17.83 -5.57 -19.78
CA TRP A 208 -18.43 -4.48 -19.00
C TRP A 208 -18.75 -3.24 -19.85
N MET A 209 -17.89 -2.91 -20.82
CA MET A 209 -18.18 -1.82 -21.78
C MET A 209 -19.43 -2.12 -22.61
N ALA A 210 -19.60 -3.38 -23.08
CA ALA A 210 -20.76 -3.81 -23.85
C ALA A 210 -22.08 -3.70 -23.06
N PHE A 211 -22.03 -3.82 -21.72
CA PHE A 211 -23.15 -3.54 -20.84
C PHE A 211 -23.33 -2.05 -20.50
N ASN A 212 -22.62 -1.13 -21.20
CA ASN A 212 -22.72 0.31 -21.02
C ASN A 212 -22.27 0.83 -19.64
N TRP A 213 -21.32 0.19 -19.00
CA TRP A 213 -20.64 0.71 -17.81
C TRP A 213 -19.51 1.68 -18.19
N ASN A 214 -19.22 2.64 -17.32
CA ASN A 214 -17.96 3.38 -17.37
C ASN A 214 -16.87 2.47 -16.78
N VAL A 215 -15.87 2.11 -17.59
CA VAL A 215 -14.84 1.13 -17.23
C VAL A 215 -13.49 1.81 -17.08
N MET A 216 -12.87 1.64 -15.92
CA MET A 216 -11.49 2.04 -15.66
C MET A 216 -10.68 0.81 -15.27
N GLU A 217 -9.41 0.79 -15.65
CA GLU A 217 -8.48 -0.28 -15.32
C GLU A 217 -7.26 0.29 -14.64
N VAL A 218 -6.84 -0.31 -13.51
CA VAL A 218 -5.74 0.16 -12.67
C VAL A 218 -4.90 -1.01 -12.15
N ASP A 219 -3.67 -0.74 -11.74
CA ASP A 219 -2.93 -1.62 -10.85
C ASP A 219 -3.54 -1.53 -9.45
N GLY A 220 -4.16 -2.62 -8.99
CA GLY A 220 -4.88 -2.67 -7.71
C GLY A 220 -3.98 -2.66 -6.47
N HIS A 221 -2.65 -2.71 -6.64
CA HIS A 221 -1.67 -2.54 -5.57
C HIS A 221 -1.03 -1.14 -5.54
N LYS A 222 -1.34 -0.30 -6.54
CA LYS A 222 -0.96 1.11 -6.59
C LYS A 222 -2.11 1.95 -6.03
N ILE A 223 -2.00 2.28 -4.73
CA ILE A 223 -3.09 2.95 -4.00
C ILE A 223 -3.41 4.33 -4.58
N GLU A 224 -2.42 4.99 -5.16
CA GLU A 224 -2.55 6.26 -5.87
C GLU A 224 -3.41 6.14 -7.14
N GLN A 225 -3.29 5.02 -7.89
CA GLN A 225 -4.13 4.77 -9.06
C GLN A 225 -5.57 4.45 -8.66
N LEU A 226 -5.77 3.70 -7.56
CA LEU A 226 -7.10 3.46 -7.01
C LEU A 226 -7.78 4.77 -6.59
N ILE A 227 -7.05 5.66 -5.91
CA ILE A 227 -7.56 6.97 -5.48
C ILE A 227 -7.92 7.83 -6.69
N ASP A 228 -7.06 7.88 -7.71
CA ASP A 228 -7.36 8.63 -8.94
C ASP A 228 -8.62 8.09 -9.63
N ALA A 229 -8.73 6.78 -9.81
CA ALA A 229 -9.90 6.15 -10.38
C ALA A 229 -11.17 6.46 -9.56
N LEU A 230 -11.11 6.33 -8.23
CA LEU A 230 -12.22 6.67 -7.32
C LEU A 230 -12.61 8.15 -7.36
N ASN A 231 -11.69 9.06 -7.64
CA ASN A 231 -11.99 10.48 -7.84
C ASN A 231 -12.60 10.76 -9.21
N ARG A 232 -12.21 10.02 -10.24
CA ARG A 232 -12.74 10.15 -11.59
C ARG A 232 -14.18 9.63 -11.72
N VAL A 233 -14.55 8.56 -11.02
CA VAL A 233 -15.93 8.03 -11.03
C VAL A 233 -16.95 9.02 -10.47
N GLU A 234 -16.53 9.98 -9.63
CA GLU A 234 -17.44 11.02 -9.12
C GLU A 234 -18.00 11.96 -10.20
N ARG A 235 -17.30 12.05 -11.32
CA ARG A 235 -17.67 12.93 -12.45
C ARG A 235 -18.48 12.20 -13.52
N VAL A 236 -18.77 10.92 -13.30
CA VAL A 236 -19.54 10.11 -14.24
C VAL A 236 -21.01 10.28 -13.91
N GLU A 237 -21.78 10.66 -14.91
CA GLU A 237 -23.21 10.87 -14.82
C GLU A 237 -23.98 9.81 -15.66
N ASP A 238 -25.20 9.50 -15.26
CA ASP A 238 -26.16 8.65 -15.96
C ASP A 238 -25.73 7.20 -16.23
N LYS A 239 -24.64 6.71 -15.68
CA LYS A 239 -24.26 5.29 -15.79
C LYS A 239 -23.38 4.83 -14.62
N PRO A 240 -23.47 3.53 -14.26
CA PRO A 240 -22.60 2.96 -13.24
C PRO A 240 -21.14 2.91 -13.69
N SER A 241 -20.23 2.85 -12.72
CA SER A 241 -18.80 2.70 -12.97
C SER A 241 -18.29 1.38 -12.44
N ILE A 242 -17.31 0.79 -13.15
CA ILE A 242 -16.50 -0.34 -12.66
C ILE A 242 -15.02 -0.01 -12.76
N ILE A 243 -14.30 -0.30 -11.69
CA ILE A 243 -12.85 -0.23 -11.63
C ILE A 243 -12.32 -1.66 -11.67
N ILE A 244 -11.66 -2.05 -12.73
CA ILE A 244 -10.94 -3.33 -12.84
C ILE A 244 -9.59 -3.13 -12.18
N ALA A 245 -9.44 -3.62 -10.97
CA ALA A 245 -8.21 -3.54 -10.20
C ALA A 245 -7.39 -4.83 -10.42
N ASN A 246 -6.35 -4.74 -11.25
CA ASN A 246 -5.43 -5.85 -11.46
C ASN A 246 -4.60 -6.07 -10.20
N THR A 247 -4.76 -7.22 -9.56
CA THR A 247 -4.11 -7.54 -8.28
C THR A 247 -3.36 -8.86 -8.34
N ILE A 248 -2.62 -9.14 -7.30
CA ILE A 248 -1.93 -10.42 -7.05
C ILE A 248 -2.58 -11.05 -5.83
N LYS A 249 -3.19 -12.22 -6.02
CA LYS A 249 -3.76 -12.98 -4.89
C LYS A 249 -2.68 -13.33 -3.89
N GLY A 250 -2.86 -12.95 -2.62
CA GLY A 250 -1.87 -13.20 -1.56
C GLY A 250 -0.70 -12.20 -1.53
N ASN A 251 -0.83 -11.03 -2.16
CA ASN A 251 0.20 -9.98 -2.19
C ASN A 251 0.67 -9.59 -0.78
N GLY A 252 1.99 -9.37 -0.62
CA GLY A 252 2.64 -9.02 0.64
C GLY A 252 3.31 -10.20 1.35
N ILE A 253 2.94 -11.46 1.03
CA ILE A 253 3.63 -12.66 1.51
C ILE A 253 4.03 -13.51 0.31
N LYS A 254 5.32 -13.60 0.04
CA LYS A 254 5.85 -14.17 -1.21
C LYS A 254 5.36 -15.57 -1.54
N HIS A 255 5.33 -16.50 -0.57
CA HIS A 255 4.91 -17.88 -0.83
C HIS A 255 3.39 -18.03 -0.99
N MET A 256 2.62 -16.99 -0.67
CA MET A 256 1.18 -16.93 -0.90
C MET A 256 0.84 -16.19 -2.19
N ALA A 257 1.72 -15.27 -2.61
CA ALA A 257 1.51 -14.43 -3.79
C ALA A 257 1.43 -15.27 -5.07
N ASN A 258 0.38 -15.03 -5.86
CA ASN A 258 0.10 -15.72 -7.12
C ASN A 258 0.11 -17.26 -7.03
N ASN A 259 -0.32 -17.81 -5.88
CA ASN A 259 -0.30 -19.24 -5.61
C ASN A 259 -1.71 -19.75 -5.26
N PRO A 260 -2.37 -20.52 -6.17
CA PRO A 260 -3.72 -21.05 -5.95
C PRO A 260 -3.86 -21.87 -4.67
N GLN A 261 -2.80 -22.57 -4.23
CA GLN A 261 -2.83 -23.41 -3.02
C GLN A 261 -3.14 -22.62 -1.74
N TRP A 262 -3.01 -21.27 -1.78
CA TRP A 262 -3.31 -20.38 -0.66
C TRP A 262 -4.68 -19.69 -0.78
N HIS A 263 -5.56 -20.20 -1.63
CA HIS A 263 -6.92 -19.65 -1.73
C HIS A 263 -7.64 -19.69 -0.38
N GLY A 264 -7.82 -20.86 0.22
CA GLY A 264 -8.54 -21.07 1.48
C GLY A 264 -7.70 -21.70 2.60
N LYS A 265 -6.38 -21.67 2.50
CA LYS A 265 -5.45 -22.32 3.41
C LYS A 265 -4.92 -21.35 4.47
N ALA A 266 -5.13 -21.67 5.75
CA ALA A 266 -4.52 -20.91 6.84
C ALA A 266 -3.04 -21.32 7.04
N PRO A 267 -2.15 -20.34 7.33
CA PRO A 267 -0.79 -20.68 7.75
C PRO A 267 -0.78 -21.28 9.16
N PRO A 268 0.20 -22.13 9.48
CA PRO A 268 0.40 -22.59 10.86
C PRO A 268 0.61 -21.41 11.81
N ARG A 269 -0.05 -21.42 12.97
CA ARG A 269 0.03 -20.34 13.97
C ARG A 269 1.48 -20.00 14.36
N LYS A 270 2.37 -21.00 14.44
CA LYS A 270 3.79 -20.80 14.74
C LYS A 270 4.55 -19.98 13.68
N HIS A 271 4.01 -19.85 12.45
CA HIS A 271 4.59 -19.02 11.40
C HIS A 271 4.21 -17.53 11.51
N THR A 272 3.20 -17.19 12.31
CA THR A 272 2.68 -15.81 12.42
C THR A 272 3.78 -14.77 12.67
N PRO A 273 4.73 -14.94 13.60
CA PRO A 273 5.77 -13.93 13.82
C PRO A 273 6.63 -13.65 12.57
N ILE A 274 6.89 -14.68 11.76
CA ILE A 274 7.70 -14.54 10.54
C ILE A 274 6.89 -13.85 9.44
N LEU A 275 5.60 -14.19 9.31
CA LEU A 275 4.70 -13.54 8.34
C LEU A 275 4.50 -12.05 8.65
N LEU A 276 4.40 -11.70 9.93
CA LEU A 276 4.32 -10.30 10.37
C LEU A 276 5.61 -9.54 10.06
N GLU A 277 6.77 -10.16 10.28
CA GLU A 277 8.06 -9.58 9.92
C GLU A 277 8.19 -9.37 8.41
N GLU A 278 7.72 -10.33 7.58
CA GLU A 278 7.70 -10.20 6.13
C GLU A 278 6.88 -8.99 5.70
N LEU A 279 5.66 -8.82 6.23
CA LEU A 279 4.79 -7.69 5.93
C LEU A 279 5.35 -6.33 6.41
N GLN A 280 6.07 -6.31 7.53
CA GLN A 280 6.69 -5.09 8.07
C GLN A 280 7.97 -4.69 7.33
N SER A 281 8.58 -5.63 6.62
CA SER A 281 9.88 -5.45 5.99
C SER A 281 9.80 -5.15 4.49
N GLU A 282 8.63 -4.76 3.99
CA GLU A 282 8.47 -4.28 2.60
C GLU A 282 9.37 -3.07 2.34
N VAL A 283 10.10 -3.11 1.20
CA VAL A 283 11.00 -2.04 0.78
C VAL A 283 10.38 -1.26 -0.37
N MET A 284 10.42 0.06 -0.26
CA MET A 284 10.07 1.00 -1.32
C MET A 284 11.35 1.53 -1.97
N ILE A 285 11.39 1.54 -3.31
CA ILE A 285 12.48 2.13 -4.08
C ILE A 285 12.02 3.49 -4.59
N ALA A 286 12.79 4.53 -4.25
CA ALA A 286 12.55 5.92 -4.60
C ALA A 286 13.67 6.44 -5.53
N PRO A 287 13.53 6.34 -6.87
CA PRO A 287 14.53 6.89 -7.78
C PRO A 287 14.66 8.40 -7.64
N SER A 288 15.91 8.89 -7.37
CA SER A 288 16.19 10.33 -7.38
C SER A 288 16.47 10.80 -8.80
N ILE A 289 15.63 11.68 -9.33
CA ILE A 289 15.65 12.13 -10.72
C ILE A 289 16.77 13.12 -11.04
N ILE A 290 17.50 13.64 -10.05
CA ILE A 290 18.67 14.51 -10.31
C ILE A 290 19.87 13.72 -10.83
N ALA A 291 19.90 12.41 -10.63
CA ALA A 291 21.00 11.55 -11.09
C ALA A 291 20.95 11.32 -12.61
N GLY A 292 22.11 11.02 -13.20
CA GLY A 292 22.27 10.85 -14.64
C GLY A 292 22.28 12.17 -15.42
N GLU A 293 21.96 12.14 -16.71
CA GLU A 293 21.90 13.33 -17.55
C GLU A 293 20.82 14.31 -17.06
N ARG A 294 21.12 15.61 -17.01
CA ARG A 294 20.23 16.63 -16.47
C ARG A 294 19.02 16.93 -17.37
N GLU A 295 19.01 16.40 -18.57
CA GLU A 295 17.94 16.67 -19.55
C GLU A 295 16.78 15.69 -19.38
N ASN A 296 15.56 16.22 -19.50
CA ASN A 296 14.31 15.49 -19.56
C ASN A 296 13.88 14.73 -18.26
N TYR A 297 13.63 15.48 -17.19
CA TYR A 297 13.06 14.93 -15.94
C TYR A 297 11.73 14.18 -16.18
N GLU A 298 10.90 14.59 -17.14
CA GLU A 298 9.64 13.91 -17.46
C GLU A 298 9.87 12.47 -17.95
N GLU A 299 10.87 12.27 -18.81
CA GLU A 299 11.21 10.94 -19.31
C GLU A 299 11.80 10.05 -18.19
N LYS A 300 12.59 10.64 -17.28
CA LYS A 300 13.10 9.92 -16.11
C LYS A 300 11.96 9.44 -15.21
N VAL A 301 10.98 10.31 -14.93
CA VAL A 301 9.79 9.94 -14.15
C VAL A 301 9.03 8.80 -14.84
N ARG A 302 8.76 8.92 -16.15
CA ARG A 302 8.07 7.85 -16.91
C ARG A 302 8.84 6.53 -16.93
N LYS A 303 10.17 6.58 -17.06
CA LYS A 303 11.02 5.38 -17.02
C LYS A 303 11.02 4.74 -15.62
N ALA A 304 11.11 5.55 -14.56
CA ALA A 304 11.02 5.07 -13.20
C ALA A 304 9.66 4.38 -12.92
N GLU A 305 8.55 4.99 -13.34
CA GLU A 305 7.22 4.42 -13.20
C GLU A 305 7.09 3.07 -13.95
N ARG A 306 7.56 3.01 -15.20
CA ARG A 306 7.60 1.76 -15.98
C ARG A 306 8.51 0.71 -15.36
N GLY A 307 9.62 1.13 -14.72
CA GLY A 307 10.55 0.28 -13.98
C GLY A 307 10.01 -0.21 -12.63
N GLY A 308 8.81 0.22 -12.23
CA GLY A 308 8.15 -0.22 -11.01
C GLY A 308 8.62 0.53 -9.76
N ALA A 309 9.00 1.81 -9.88
CA ALA A 309 9.25 2.66 -8.73
C ALA A 309 8.04 2.74 -7.80
N ASP A 310 8.28 2.92 -6.51
CA ASP A 310 7.23 3.12 -5.51
C ASP A 310 6.97 4.60 -5.25
N LEU A 311 8.02 5.43 -5.35
CA LEU A 311 8.03 6.88 -5.16
C LEU A 311 8.93 7.52 -6.22
N ILE A 312 8.83 8.83 -6.38
CA ILE A 312 9.84 9.64 -7.08
C ILE A 312 10.47 10.57 -6.07
N HIS A 313 11.78 10.42 -5.84
CA HIS A 313 12.53 11.29 -4.94
C HIS A 313 13.00 12.55 -5.67
N LEU A 314 12.75 13.70 -5.06
CA LEU A 314 12.94 15.03 -5.61
C LEU A 314 13.88 15.84 -4.71
N ASP A 315 15.17 15.81 -5.02
CA ASP A 315 16.19 16.60 -4.30
C ASP A 315 16.08 18.07 -4.70
N VAL A 316 15.52 18.89 -3.82
CA VAL A 316 15.37 20.33 -3.99
C VAL A 316 16.52 21.05 -3.31
N MET A 317 17.30 21.81 -4.07
CA MET A 317 18.49 22.52 -3.59
C MET A 317 18.41 24.00 -3.98
N ASP A 318 18.66 24.92 -3.04
CA ASP A 318 18.52 26.36 -3.21
C ASP A 318 19.83 27.10 -3.48
N GLY A 319 20.98 26.42 -3.38
CA GLY A 319 22.30 27.05 -3.51
C GLY A 319 22.78 27.77 -2.25
N HIS A 320 22.02 27.71 -1.14
CA HIS A 320 22.33 28.33 0.14
C HIS A 320 22.64 27.28 1.22
N PHE A 321 21.69 26.40 1.50
CA PHE A 321 21.94 25.27 2.42
C PHE A 321 22.99 24.30 1.87
N VAL A 322 22.98 24.08 0.56
CA VAL A 322 23.98 23.32 -0.18
C VAL A 322 24.47 24.14 -1.39
N PRO A 323 25.72 23.96 -1.86
CA PRO A 323 26.29 24.82 -2.89
C PRO A 323 25.70 24.60 -4.30
N ASN A 324 24.84 23.61 -4.49
CA ASN A 324 24.21 23.27 -5.75
C ASN A 324 22.78 23.78 -5.80
N THR A 325 22.25 23.97 -7.02
CA THR A 325 20.86 24.32 -7.28
C THR A 325 20.26 23.27 -8.21
N THR A 326 19.05 22.81 -7.89
CA THR A 326 18.30 21.87 -8.73
C THR A 326 17.01 22.51 -9.26
N PHE A 327 15.90 21.84 -9.19
CA PHE A 327 14.60 22.34 -9.64
C PHE A 327 13.78 22.86 -8.47
N PHE A 328 12.87 23.79 -8.76
CA PHE A 328 11.95 24.38 -7.82
C PHE A 328 10.51 23.84 -8.00
N SER A 329 9.60 24.32 -7.18
CA SER A 329 8.21 23.88 -7.11
C SER A 329 7.46 23.91 -8.46
N ASP A 330 7.73 24.88 -9.34
CA ASP A 330 7.10 24.96 -10.67
C ASP A 330 7.48 23.77 -11.57
N THR A 331 8.73 23.33 -11.52
CA THR A 331 9.16 22.12 -12.23
C THR A 331 8.44 20.89 -11.70
N ILE A 332 8.35 20.74 -10.38
CA ILE A 332 7.63 19.64 -9.72
C ILE A 332 6.15 19.64 -10.12
N LYS A 333 5.50 20.79 -10.11
CA LYS A 333 4.11 20.98 -10.52
C LYS A 333 3.86 20.56 -11.98
N ASN A 334 4.82 20.79 -12.87
CA ASN A 334 4.74 20.32 -14.25
C ASN A 334 4.95 18.80 -14.33
N LEU A 335 5.91 18.24 -13.60
CA LEU A 335 6.17 16.81 -13.55
C LEU A 335 4.97 16.01 -13.01
N ARG A 336 4.21 16.60 -12.07
CA ARG A 336 2.99 15.98 -11.49
C ARG A 336 1.95 15.56 -12.53
N ARG A 337 1.95 16.16 -13.71
CA ARG A 337 1.03 15.82 -14.81
C ARG A 337 1.38 14.52 -15.53
N ASN A 338 2.59 14.02 -15.35
CA ASN A 338 3.16 12.91 -16.12
C ASN A 338 3.09 11.56 -15.39
N THR A 339 2.74 11.55 -14.10
CA THR A 339 2.72 10.32 -13.29
C THR A 339 1.72 10.41 -12.15
N SER A 340 1.22 9.25 -11.70
CA SER A 340 0.47 9.11 -10.45
C SER A 340 1.36 8.73 -9.26
N LEU A 341 2.63 8.36 -9.48
CA LEU A 341 3.55 7.99 -8.40
C LEU A 341 3.68 9.10 -7.36
N PRO A 342 3.73 8.77 -6.08
CA PRO A 342 3.94 9.76 -5.04
C PRO A 342 5.26 10.52 -5.21
N PHE A 343 5.23 11.81 -4.96
CA PHE A 343 6.40 12.67 -4.95
C PHE A 343 6.89 12.86 -3.52
N ASP A 344 8.14 12.52 -3.31
CA ASP A 344 8.89 12.67 -2.09
C ASP A 344 9.88 13.83 -2.25
N ALA A 345 9.49 15.01 -1.76
CA ALA A 345 10.27 16.23 -1.88
C ALA A 345 11.20 16.40 -0.68
N HIS A 346 12.50 16.24 -0.93
CA HIS A 346 13.58 16.43 0.02
C HIS A 346 14.13 17.86 -0.09
N LEU A 347 13.76 18.70 0.88
CA LEU A 347 14.06 20.14 0.84
C LEU A 347 15.41 20.43 1.51
N MET A 348 16.46 20.50 0.70
CA MET A 348 17.80 20.98 1.07
C MET A 348 17.86 22.49 0.84
N ILE A 349 17.11 23.26 1.65
CA ILE A 349 16.94 24.71 1.54
C ILE A 349 17.09 25.37 2.91
N GLU A 350 17.58 26.63 2.93
CA GLU A 350 17.92 27.35 4.16
C GLU A 350 16.68 27.77 4.98
N GLU A 351 15.58 28.17 4.32
CA GLU A 351 14.35 28.67 4.97
C GLU A 351 13.11 27.81 4.64
N PRO A 352 13.02 26.55 5.08
CA PRO A 352 11.96 25.65 4.66
C PRO A 352 10.55 26.12 5.07
N LEU A 353 10.38 26.80 6.20
CA LEU A 353 9.07 27.33 6.64
C LEU A 353 8.51 28.36 5.68
N SER A 354 9.36 29.17 5.06
CA SER A 354 8.98 30.19 4.08
C SER A 354 8.51 29.61 2.75
N HIS A 355 9.05 28.43 2.37
CA HIS A 355 8.86 27.82 1.05
C HIS A 355 7.98 26.58 1.02
N VAL A 356 7.68 25.95 2.18
CA VAL A 356 6.93 24.70 2.23
C VAL A 356 5.58 24.75 1.50
N GLN A 357 4.92 25.93 1.47
CA GLN A 357 3.64 26.09 0.80
C GLN A 357 3.74 25.86 -0.71
N ASP A 358 4.84 26.26 -1.34
CA ASP A 358 5.06 26.09 -2.78
C ASP A 358 5.10 24.59 -3.17
N TYR A 359 5.63 23.72 -2.30
CA TYR A 359 5.70 22.27 -2.51
C TYR A 359 4.39 21.57 -2.16
N ILE A 360 3.61 22.10 -1.21
CA ILE A 360 2.22 21.70 -0.98
C ILE A 360 1.39 21.96 -2.25
N ASP A 361 1.52 23.15 -2.83
CA ASP A 361 0.79 23.56 -4.04
C ASP A 361 1.28 22.80 -5.29
N ALA A 362 2.52 22.32 -5.29
CA ALA A 362 3.08 21.42 -6.31
C ALA A 362 2.58 19.97 -6.18
N ARG A 363 1.78 19.68 -5.16
CA ARG A 363 1.18 18.36 -4.87
C ARG A 363 2.22 17.26 -4.60
N CYS A 364 3.23 17.59 -3.80
CA CYS A 364 4.09 16.57 -3.19
C CYS A 364 3.28 15.75 -2.18
N ASP A 365 3.59 14.46 -2.06
CA ASP A 365 2.91 13.53 -1.16
C ASP A 365 3.67 13.35 0.15
N ILE A 366 4.99 13.55 0.10
CA ILE A 366 5.91 13.55 1.23
C ILE A 366 6.74 14.84 1.10
N ILE A 367 6.96 15.54 2.20
CA ILE A 367 7.86 16.70 2.25
C ILE A 367 8.75 16.57 3.47
N THR A 368 10.06 16.53 3.22
CA THR A 368 11.10 16.35 4.22
C THR A 368 11.97 17.60 4.30
N VAL A 369 12.22 18.09 5.52
CA VAL A 369 13.10 19.21 5.80
C VAL A 369 14.30 18.77 6.64
N HIS A 370 15.42 19.49 6.57
CA HIS A 370 16.61 19.17 7.34
C HIS A 370 16.56 19.68 8.78
N ALA A 371 16.96 18.84 9.74
CA ALA A 371 17.05 19.19 11.15
C ALA A 371 18.12 20.27 11.42
N GLU A 372 19.10 20.42 10.54
CA GLU A 372 20.18 21.39 10.63
C GLU A 372 19.72 22.84 10.45
N VAL A 373 18.66 23.04 9.66
CA VAL A 373 18.12 24.39 9.33
C VAL A 373 16.73 24.60 9.91
N CYS A 374 16.14 23.59 10.54
CA CYS A 374 14.79 23.66 11.06
C CYS A 374 14.74 23.28 12.55
N LYS A 375 14.61 24.29 13.42
CA LYS A 375 14.45 24.07 14.87
C LYS A 375 13.07 23.49 15.16
N GLU A 376 12.93 22.86 16.33
CA GLU A 376 11.68 22.24 16.78
C GLU A 376 10.44 23.10 16.53
N ASN A 377 10.41 24.35 16.99
CA ASN A 377 9.26 25.25 16.81
C ASN A 377 8.93 25.56 15.33
N GLU A 378 9.91 25.58 14.46
CA GLU A 378 9.72 25.78 13.01
C GLU A 378 9.21 24.50 12.37
N PHE A 379 9.80 23.37 12.74
CA PHE A 379 9.35 22.06 12.30
C PHE A 379 7.88 21.83 12.65
N LEU A 380 7.46 22.15 13.88
CA LEU A 380 6.06 21.99 14.30
C LEU A 380 5.10 22.83 13.44
N LYS A 381 5.50 24.05 13.06
CA LYS A 381 4.68 24.89 12.16
C LYS A 381 4.60 24.30 10.74
N ILE A 382 5.71 23.77 10.21
CA ILE A 382 5.74 23.08 8.93
C ILE A 382 4.87 21.83 9.02
N ASN A 383 5.07 21.01 10.04
CA ASN A 383 4.34 19.78 10.28
C ASN A 383 2.82 20.01 10.33
N GLU A 384 2.37 21.03 11.06
CA GLU A 384 0.96 21.42 11.11
C GLU A 384 0.38 21.74 9.72
N LYS A 385 1.12 22.49 8.88
CA LYS A 385 0.72 22.79 7.50
C LYS A 385 0.61 21.53 6.65
N LEU A 386 1.61 20.63 6.74
CA LEU A 386 1.65 19.37 5.98
C LEU A 386 0.50 18.45 6.39
N LEU A 387 0.27 18.27 7.68
CA LEU A 387 -0.83 17.45 8.21
C LEU A 387 -2.20 17.98 7.76
N LYS A 388 -2.42 19.30 7.80
CA LYS A 388 -3.65 19.93 7.28
C LYS A 388 -3.84 19.71 5.78
N ALA A 389 -2.76 19.67 5.02
CA ALA A 389 -2.79 19.41 3.58
C ALA A 389 -2.92 17.92 3.23
N GLY A 390 -2.79 17.01 4.21
CA GLY A 390 -2.76 15.56 4.01
C GLY A 390 -1.47 15.07 3.38
N ILE A 391 -0.34 15.72 3.68
CA ILE A 391 1.01 15.40 3.20
C ILE A 391 1.81 14.75 4.32
N SER A 392 2.59 13.73 4.00
CA SER A 392 3.43 13.02 4.95
C SER A 392 4.65 13.87 5.35
N PRO A 393 4.79 14.25 6.65
CA PRO A 393 5.93 15.02 7.11
C PRO A 393 7.19 14.17 7.26
N GLY A 394 8.33 14.71 6.85
CA GLY A 394 9.64 14.10 7.01
C GLY A 394 10.65 15.02 7.67
N ILE A 395 11.67 14.42 8.29
CA ILE A 395 12.86 15.08 8.82
C ILE A 395 14.12 14.38 8.33
N ALA A 396 15.05 15.13 7.75
CA ALA A 396 16.33 14.62 7.26
C ALA A 396 17.47 15.01 8.22
N ILE A 397 18.46 14.16 8.31
CA ILE A 397 19.59 14.32 9.23
C ILE A 397 20.88 13.97 8.51
N ASN A 398 21.83 14.92 8.46
CA ASN A 398 23.14 14.76 7.82
C ASN A 398 23.99 13.66 8.49
N PRO A 399 25.01 13.11 7.81
CA PRO A 399 25.84 12.03 8.34
C PRO A 399 26.44 12.34 9.71
N GLU A 400 26.95 13.54 9.92
CA GLU A 400 27.65 13.94 11.15
C GLU A 400 26.71 14.53 12.23
N THR A 401 25.48 14.92 11.88
CA THR A 401 24.54 15.55 12.82
C THR A 401 23.91 14.49 13.73
N PRO A 402 24.04 14.60 15.07
CA PRO A 402 23.28 13.74 15.98
C PRO A 402 21.79 13.93 15.80
N ILE A 403 21.01 12.87 16.04
CA ILE A 403 19.55 12.99 16.00
C ILE A 403 19.09 13.88 17.14
N PRO A 404 18.42 15.02 16.87
CA PRO A 404 17.89 15.88 17.91
C PRO A 404 16.87 15.15 18.80
N SER A 405 16.98 15.30 20.11
CA SER A 405 16.12 14.58 21.06
C SER A 405 14.65 14.91 20.90
N TRP A 406 14.30 16.14 20.52
CA TRP A 406 12.91 16.56 20.29
C TRP A 406 12.19 15.75 19.21
N ILE A 407 12.91 15.13 18.25
CA ILE A 407 12.31 14.28 17.22
C ILE A 407 11.55 13.13 17.88
N TYR A 408 12.08 12.57 18.96
CA TYR A 408 11.43 11.45 19.68
C TYR A 408 10.13 11.86 20.38
N ASP A 409 9.96 13.14 20.70
CA ASP A 409 8.74 13.67 21.33
C ASP A 409 7.60 13.89 20.32
N HIS A 410 7.90 13.86 18.99
CA HIS A 410 6.95 14.16 17.91
C HIS A 410 6.79 13.03 16.88
N LEU A 411 7.20 11.81 17.24
CA LEU A 411 7.18 10.66 16.33
C LEU A 411 5.78 10.27 15.84
N ASP A 412 4.73 10.62 16.55
CA ASP A 412 3.33 10.40 16.17
C ASP A 412 2.90 11.23 14.95
N THR A 413 3.60 12.31 14.67
CA THR A 413 3.33 13.24 13.56
C THR A 413 4.36 13.19 12.43
N ILE A 414 5.47 12.48 12.61
CA ILE A 414 6.51 12.29 11.60
C ILE A 414 6.27 10.96 10.88
N ASP A 415 6.17 10.97 9.56
CA ASP A 415 5.97 9.76 8.78
C ASP A 415 7.27 9.15 8.25
N VAL A 416 8.31 9.98 8.01
CA VAL A 416 9.60 9.53 7.51
C VAL A 416 10.76 10.25 8.19
N ILE A 417 11.83 9.50 8.46
CA ILE A 417 13.11 10.04 8.94
C ILE A 417 14.16 9.64 7.92
N ILE A 418 14.73 10.63 7.22
CA ILE A 418 15.82 10.43 6.27
C ILE A 418 17.14 10.43 7.02
N ILE A 419 17.92 9.37 6.89
CA ILE A 419 19.33 9.33 7.29
C ILE A 419 20.15 9.49 6.03
N MET A 420 20.81 10.65 5.93
CA MET A 420 21.73 10.90 4.83
C MET A 420 22.93 9.98 4.93
N SER A 421 23.27 9.31 3.84
CA SER A 421 24.45 8.45 3.72
C SER A 421 25.53 9.04 2.83
N VAL A 422 25.38 10.29 2.45
CA VAL A 422 26.36 11.20 1.85
C VAL A 422 26.15 12.60 2.42
N ASN A 423 27.12 13.50 2.26
CA ASN A 423 26.86 14.92 2.53
C ASN A 423 25.94 15.47 1.44
N PRO A 424 24.83 16.18 1.79
CA PRO A 424 23.89 16.66 0.81
C PRO A 424 24.52 17.66 -0.18
N GLY A 425 23.93 17.77 -1.40
CA GLY A 425 24.30 18.79 -2.37
C GLY A 425 24.72 18.30 -3.76
N PHE A 426 25.19 17.07 -3.93
CA PHE A 426 25.60 16.54 -5.23
C PHE A 426 25.19 15.09 -5.43
N ALA A 427 24.72 14.75 -6.64
CA ALA A 427 24.48 13.37 -7.03
C ALA A 427 25.79 12.60 -7.26
N GLY A 428 25.75 11.27 -7.10
CA GLY A 428 26.85 10.38 -7.46
C GLY A 428 27.98 10.28 -6.45
N GLN A 429 27.78 10.76 -5.23
CA GLN A 429 28.73 10.61 -4.15
C GLN A 429 28.81 9.15 -3.67
N LYS A 430 29.95 8.78 -3.07
CA LYS A 430 30.16 7.46 -2.47
C LYS A 430 29.45 7.38 -1.13
N PHE A 431 28.81 6.25 -0.88
CA PHE A 431 28.20 5.89 0.39
C PHE A 431 29.19 6.02 1.57
N ILE A 432 28.77 6.64 2.66
CA ILE A 432 29.55 6.78 3.91
C ILE A 432 29.20 5.61 4.84
N PRO A 433 30.08 4.60 5.03
CA PRO A 433 29.75 3.39 5.79
C PRO A 433 29.37 3.64 7.25
N ASP A 434 29.91 4.66 7.88
CA ASP A 434 29.65 4.99 9.29
C ASP A 434 28.19 5.35 9.55
N THR A 435 27.44 5.78 8.51
CA THR A 435 26.00 6.07 8.60
C THR A 435 25.15 4.84 8.86
N LEU A 436 25.66 3.63 8.58
CA LEU A 436 24.99 2.38 8.94
C LEU A 436 24.80 2.25 10.46
N ASN A 437 25.82 2.61 11.25
CA ASN A 437 25.71 2.60 12.71
C ASN A 437 24.62 3.56 13.17
N LYS A 438 24.57 4.76 12.59
CA LYS A 438 23.52 5.76 12.86
C LYS A 438 22.13 5.22 12.53
N MET A 439 21.95 4.56 11.37
CA MET A 439 20.69 3.93 10.99
C MET A 439 20.27 2.84 11.99
N ILE A 440 21.21 1.98 12.41
CA ILE A 440 20.97 0.90 13.39
C ILE A 440 20.51 1.49 14.73
N ASP A 441 21.23 2.49 15.24
CA ASP A 441 20.90 3.11 16.53
C ASP A 441 19.58 3.86 16.46
N THR A 442 19.33 4.58 15.36
CA THR A 442 18.02 5.22 15.08
C THR A 442 16.92 4.17 15.04
N SER A 443 17.09 3.11 14.26
CA SER A 443 16.09 2.03 14.14
C SER A 443 15.79 1.37 15.50
N ARG A 444 16.80 1.22 16.36
CA ARG A 444 16.64 0.69 17.72
C ARG A 444 15.84 1.66 18.60
N ALA A 445 16.22 2.93 18.62
CA ALA A 445 15.54 3.96 19.39
C ALA A 445 14.08 4.13 18.95
N LEU A 446 13.82 4.19 17.65
CA LEU A 446 12.47 4.31 17.10
C LEU A 446 11.58 3.11 17.47
N ARG A 447 12.11 1.90 17.52
CA ARG A 447 11.36 0.72 18.00
C ARG A 447 10.99 0.82 19.48
N GLN A 448 11.89 1.36 20.32
CA GLN A 448 11.60 1.59 21.75
C GLN A 448 10.47 2.60 21.96
N HIS A 449 10.34 3.57 21.06
CA HIS A 449 9.26 4.56 21.06
C HIS A 449 7.99 4.11 20.27
N ASN A 450 7.91 2.84 19.84
CA ASN A 450 6.81 2.30 19.04
C ASN A 450 6.54 3.10 17.74
N TYR A 451 7.59 3.67 17.17
CA TYR A 451 7.46 4.43 15.92
C TYR A 451 6.95 3.55 14.78
N ARG A 452 5.99 4.06 14.06
CA ARG A 452 5.30 3.35 12.97
C ARG A 452 5.63 3.86 11.58
N GLY A 453 6.37 4.96 11.47
CA GLY A 453 6.82 5.54 10.20
C GLY A 453 7.98 4.76 9.58
N TYR A 454 8.63 5.39 8.63
CA TYR A 454 9.70 4.79 7.84
C TYR A 454 11.05 5.45 8.12
N ILE A 455 12.11 4.65 8.11
CA ILE A 455 13.47 5.15 7.92
C ILE A 455 13.73 5.12 6.41
N GLU A 456 14.14 6.25 5.89
CA GLU A 456 14.60 6.41 4.54
C GLU A 456 16.12 6.61 4.53
N ALA A 457 16.79 5.99 3.58
CA ALA A 457 18.22 6.15 3.39
C ALA A 457 18.46 6.83 2.04
N ASP A 458 19.22 7.92 2.08
CA ASP A 458 19.54 8.71 0.90
C ASP A 458 21.04 8.97 0.77
N GLY A 459 21.60 8.61 -0.39
CA GLY A 459 22.97 8.90 -0.79
C GLY A 459 23.84 7.68 -1.07
N GLY A 460 24.30 7.53 -2.32
CA GLY A 460 25.27 6.53 -2.73
C GLY A 460 24.83 5.07 -2.61
N ILE A 461 23.52 4.80 -2.58
CA ILE A 461 23.00 3.45 -2.43
C ILE A 461 22.91 2.76 -3.78
N ASP A 462 23.40 1.52 -3.83
CA ASP A 462 23.43 0.65 -4.99
C ASP A 462 23.17 -0.83 -4.63
N ALA A 463 23.25 -1.73 -5.60
CA ALA A 463 23.05 -3.16 -5.38
C ALA A 463 24.11 -3.81 -4.46
N ILE A 464 25.25 -3.16 -4.19
CA ILE A 464 26.35 -3.69 -3.37
C ILE A 464 26.05 -3.42 -1.89
N ASN A 465 25.62 -2.20 -1.55
CA ASN A 465 25.42 -1.77 -0.16
C ASN A 465 23.96 -1.82 0.33
N LEU A 466 22.98 -1.97 -0.59
CA LEU A 466 21.55 -1.97 -0.25
C LEU A 466 21.22 -2.99 0.86
N GLN A 467 21.84 -4.17 0.84
CA GLN A 467 21.61 -5.19 1.85
C GLN A 467 21.96 -4.67 3.26
N GLN A 468 23.10 -3.99 3.42
CA GLN A 468 23.54 -3.42 4.70
C GLN A 468 22.57 -2.32 5.16
N VAL A 469 22.13 -1.47 4.23
CA VAL A 469 21.16 -0.39 4.48
C VAL A 469 19.80 -0.96 4.94
N PHE A 470 19.31 -2.02 4.27
CA PHE A 470 18.10 -2.73 4.67
C PHE A 470 18.22 -3.34 6.08
N ASP A 471 19.35 -4.00 6.36
CA ASP A 471 19.61 -4.64 7.66
C ASP A 471 19.74 -3.59 8.78
N ALA A 472 20.23 -2.39 8.46
CA ALA A 472 20.29 -1.26 9.37
C ALA A 472 18.90 -0.66 9.70
N GLY A 473 17.86 -1.02 8.95
CA GLY A 473 16.47 -0.68 9.25
C GLY A 473 15.76 0.23 8.26
N ALA A 474 16.45 0.71 7.21
CA ALA A 474 15.79 1.50 6.16
C ALA A 474 14.75 0.67 5.38
N ARG A 475 13.65 1.33 5.01
CA ARG A 475 12.56 0.73 4.22
C ARG A 475 12.17 1.58 3.01
N ILE A 476 12.61 2.83 2.94
CA ILE A 476 12.60 3.63 1.72
C ILE A 476 14.06 3.80 1.31
N ILE A 477 14.35 3.46 0.07
CA ILE A 477 15.71 3.46 -0.50
C ILE A 477 15.76 4.45 -1.64
N VAL A 478 16.47 5.55 -1.42
CA VAL A 478 16.74 6.53 -2.48
C VAL A 478 17.90 6.04 -3.33
N ALA A 479 17.67 5.90 -4.62
CA ALA A 479 18.68 5.42 -5.56
C ALA A 479 18.74 6.33 -6.79
N GLY A 480 19.86 7.02 -6.95
CA GLY A 480 20.11 7.89 -8.10
C GLY A 480 20.85 7.15 -9.22
N ASN A 481 22.18 7.17 -9.18
CA ASN A 481 23.03 6.54 -10.20
C ASN A 481 22.80 5.03 -10.34
N ALA A 482 22.43 4.33 -9.27
CA ALA A 482 22.08 2.92 -9.33
C ALA A 482 20.87 2.64 -10.22
N VAL A 483 19.98 3.63 -10.43
CA VAL A 483 18.82 3.53 -11.33
C VAL A 483 19.13 4.13 -12.71
N TYR A 484 19.67 5.34 -12.77
CA TYR A 484 19.81 6.12 -13.99
C TYR A 484 21.22 6.07 -14.62
N GLY A 485 22.19 5.44 -13.96
CA GLY A 485 23.59 5.37 -14.40
C GLY A 485 23.85 4.40 -15.58
N SER A 486 22.86 3.63 -16.01
CA SER A 486 22.93 2.78 -17.20
C SER A 486 21.69 2.94 -18.08
N ALA A 487 21.75 2.39 -19.30
CA ALA A 487 20.66 2.52 -20.27
C ALA A 487 19.38 1.73 -19.88
N ASP A 488 19.51 0.66 -19.09
CA ASP A 488 18.37 -0.21 -18.71
C ASP A 488 17.92 0.03 -17.26
N ILE A 489 17.06 1.03 -17.11
CA ILE A 489 16.47 1.40 -15.80
C ILE A 489 15.64 0.25 -15.23
N ASN A 490 14.93 -0.52 -16.08
CA ASN A 490 14.10 -1.63 -15.62
C ASN A 490 14.96 -2.73 -14.99
N LEU A 491 16.08 -3.09 -15.63
CA LEU A 491 17.00 -4.07 -15.08
C LEU A 491 17.61 -3.58 -13.76
N ASN A 492 18.00 -2.32 -13.66
CA ASN A 492 18.54 -1.73 -12.45
C ASN A 492 17.53 -1.79 -11.28
N MET A 493 16.27 -1.45 -11.55
CA MET A 493 15.18 -1.54 -10.55
C MET A 493 14.94 -2.98 -10.10
N ILE A 494 14.94 -3.94 -11.04
CA ILE A 494 14.82 -5.37 -10.73
C ILE A 494 15.97 -5.84 -9.83
N GLN A 495 17.21 -5.43 -10.13
CA GLN A 495 18.38 -5.79 -9.33
C GLN A 495 18.30 -5.24 -7.89
N LEU A 496 17.90 -3.96 -7.72
CA LEU A 496 17.72 -3.36 -6.39
C LEU A 496 16.63 -4.11 -5.59
N ARG A 497 15.47 -4.38 -6.21
CA ARG A 497 14.41 -5.17 -5.56
C ARG A 497 14.85 -6.58 -5.22
N HIS A 498 15.63 -7.20 -6.10
CA HIS A 498 16.16 -8.54 -5.86
C HIS A 498 17.07 -8.54 -4.62
N LYS A 499 18.01 -7.59 -4.52
CA LYS A 499 18.90 -7.48 -3.34
C LYS A 499 18.13 -7.23 -2.05
N ALA A 500 17.13 -6.35 -2.05
CA ALA A 500 16.24 -6.14 -0.91
C ALA A 500 15.52 -7.45 -0.51
N ASN A 501 15.05 -8.21 -1.50
CA ASN A 501 14.39 -9.48 -1.30
C ASN A 501 15.30 -10.56 -0.71
N VAL A 502 16.54 -10.67 -1.16
CA VAL A 502 17.55 -11.61 -0.61
C VAL A 502 17.82 -11.29 0.86
N SER A 503 17.96 -10.02 1.20
CA SER A 503 18.16 -9.58 2.60
C SER A 503 16.97 -9.94 3.48
N LEU A 504 15.75 -9.73 2.98
CA LEU A 504 14.54 -10.12 3.68
C LEU A 504 14.48 -11.65 3.91
N GLU A 505 14.75 -12.45 2.87
CA GLU A 505 14.74 -13.92 3.00
C GLU A 505 15.72 -14.43 4.06
N ARG A 506 16.93 -13.87 4.10
CA ARG A 506 17.91 -14.20 5.13
C ARG A 506 17.38 -13.87 6.52
N LYS A 507 16.85 -12.66 6.71
CA LYS A 507 16.26 -12.22 7.99
C LYS A 507 15.13 -13.13 8.47
N LEU A 508 14.23 -13.52 7.55
CA LEU A 508 13.12 -14.42 7.86
C LEU A 508 13.61 -15.82 8.24
N LEU A 509 14.68 -16.31 7.58
CA LEU A 509 15.29 -17.60 7.89
C LEU A 509 15.99 -17.61 9.27
N GLU A 510 16.69 -16.52 9.60
CA GLU A 510 17.28 -16.32 10.94
C GLU A 510 16.18 -16.32 12.01
N LEU A 511 15.10 -15.58 11.80
CA LEU A 511 13.96 -15.55 12.71
C LEU A 511 13.31 -16.92 12.86
N ALA A 512 13.14 -17.67 11.75
CA ALA A 512 12.63 -19.04 11.77
C ALA A 512 13.54 -20.00 12.56
N THR A 513 14.84 -19.79 12.49
CA THR A 513 15.84 -20.56 13.24
C THR A 513 15.73 -20.27 14.75
N VAL A 514 15.69 -19.00 15.13
CA VAL A 514 15.49 -18.57 16.53
C VAL A 514 14.18 -19.11 17.11
N LYS A 515 13.12 -19.17 16.29
CA LYS A 515 11.81 -19.71 16.68
C LYS A 515 11.72 -21.26 16.63
N GLY A 516 12.80 -21.97 16.25
CA GLY A 516 12.83 -23.43 16.17
C GLY A 516 11.95 -24.05 15.06
N ILE A 517 11.59 -23.30 14.04
CA ILE A 517 10.68 -23.73 12.96
C ILE A 517 11.31 -23.68 11.57
N ARG A 518 12.63 -23.59 11.47
CA ARG A 518 13.37 -23.43 10.21
C ARG A 518 12.98 -24.45 9.15
N ASN A 519 12.94 -25.73 9.48
CA ASN A 519 12.64 -26.80 8.52
C ASN A 519 11.21 -26.70 7.96
N ASP A 520 10.24 -26.36 8.80
CA ASP A 520 8.86 -26.17 8.36
C ASP A 520 8.73 -24.93 7.48
N TRP A 521 9.42 -23.83 7.86
CA TRP A 521 9.45 -22.61 7.09
C TRP A 521 10.05 -22.82 5.70
N MET A 522 11.19 -23.51 5.60
CA MET A 522 11.84 -23.85 4.34
C MET A 522 10.96 -24.71 3.42
N LYS A 523 10.23 -25.69 3.97
CA LYS A 523 9.27 -26.48 3.18
C LYS A 523 8.17 -25.63 2.56
N THR A 524 7.66 -24.64 3.31
CA THR A 524 6.61 -23.73 2.83
C THR A 524 7.10 -22.86 1.67
N ARG A 525 8.39 -22.51 1.63
CA ARG A 525 9.01 -21.61 0.64
C ARG A 525 9.73 -22.29 -0.52
N LYS A 526 9.78 -23.62 -0.54
CA LYS A 526 10.53 -24.38 -1.55
C LYS A 526 10.22 -23.98 -3.00
N HIS A 527 8.98 -23.58 -3.28
CA HIS A 527 8.55 -23.17 -4.62
C HIS A 527 9.03 -21.77 -5.04
N ILE A 528 9.48 -20.95 -4.10
CA ILE A 528 9.94 -19.57 -4.38
C ILE A 528 11.43 -19.52 -4.66
N LEU A 529 12.19 -20.36 -3.98
CA LEU A 529 13.65 -20.37 -4.06
C LEU A 529 14.16 -20.93 -5.40
N ILE A 530 13.40 -21.83 -6.05
CA ILE A 530 13.80 -22.49 -7.30
C ILE A 530 13.71 -21.57 -8.53
N PRO A 531 12.59 -20.82 -8.79
CA PRO A 531 12.50 -19.94 -9.95
C PRO A 531 13.51 -18.79 -9.92
N VAL A 532 13.72 -18.18 -8.74
CA VAL A 532 14.65 -17.05 -8.58
C VAL A 532 16.10 -17.48 -8.84
N ALA A 533 16.48 -18.69 -8.45
CA ALA A 533 17.80 -19.25 -8.73
C ALA A 533 18.04 -19.52 -10.23
N ASN A 534 16.99 -19.98 -10.93
CA ASN A 534 17.08 -20.32 -12.35
C ASN A 534 17.11 -19.08 -13.26
N GLU A 535 16.41 -17.99 -12.90
CA GLU A 535 16.35 -16.77 -13.71
C GLU A 535 17.62 -15.91 -13.63
N LEU A 536 18.35 -15.97 -12.53
CA LEU A 536 19.46 -15.05 -12.25
C LEU A 536 20.86 -15.68 -12.23
N ARG A 537 21.01 -16.99 -12.52
CA ARG A 537 22.30 -17.73 -12.43
C ARG A 537 23.02 -17.57 -11.07
N ILE A 538 22.28 -17.45 -9.99
CA ILE A 538 22.82 -17.26 -8.62
C ILE A 538 22.89 -18.62 -7.92
N GLU A 539 23.62 -19.57 -8.49
CA GLU A 539 23.88 -20.86 -7.83
C GLU A 539 24.77 -20.71 -6.58
N ASP A 540 25.66 -19.74 -6.55
CA ASP A 540 26.64 -19.56 -5.46
C ASP A 540 26.06 -18.93 -4.20
N GLU A 541 25.08 -18.02 -4.29
CA GLU A 541 24.44 -17.39 -3.11
C GLU A 541 23.41 -18.32 -2.43
N LEU A 542 22.78 -19.23 -3.18
CA LEU A 542 21.85 -20.23 -2.63
C LEU A 542 22.57 -21.37 -1.88
N HIS A 543 23.83 -21.65 -2.19
CA HIS A 543 24.66 -22.57 -1.41
C HIS A 543 25.04 -22.02 -0.05
N ALA A 544 25.13 -20.70 0.11
CA ALA A 544 25.40 -20.06 1.41
C ALA A 544 24.17 -20.05 2.34
N ILE A 545 22.97 -20.31 1.80
CA ILE A 545 21.70 -20.36 2.55
C ILE A 545 21.31 -21.81 2.92
N LYS A 546 22.02 -22.82 2.38
CA LYS A 546 21.89 -24.22 2.78
C LYS A 546 22.72 -24.53 4.03
#